data_70808efb74662cff175ecf7401d5275f
#
_entry.id   70808efb74662cff175ecf7401d5275f
#
_cell.length_a   1.000
_cell.length_b   1.000
_cell.length_c   1.000
_cell.angle_alpha   90.00
_cell.angle_beta   90.00
_cell.angle_gamma   90.00
#
_symmetry.space_group_name_H-M   'P 1'
#
loop_
_entity.id
_entity.type
_entity.pdbx_description
1 polymer ?
#
loop_
_entity_poly.entity_id
_entity_poly.type
_entity_poly.pdbx_seq_one_letter_code
_entity_poly.pdbx_strand_id
1 'polypeptide(L)'
;MVTRLSASDSSFYFRENTATPMYVGSLLILRKPRGGLSYDTLLETVEHRLPQVPRYRQKVREVTMGLARPVWIDDRDFDITYHIRRSALPSPGSDAQLHELVARLGSRPLDKSRPLWEMYLVEGLSKNRVAIYTKSHQALVNGMTAVELGHVIADRTQRQPVFGEDIWIPGREPGTAALLAGAVGDWVAGPRQQLAAVGSAIAGVLTSSEQFVEAGRRFADVARTVARGNAPSSPLNTTVSRNRRFTVASADLED
;
A
#
# COMPACT_ATOMS: atom_id res chain seq x y z
N MET A 1 14.89 -6.93 -10.52
CA MET A 1 14.22 -6.51 -11.78
C MET A 1 13.44 -5.25 -11.51
N VAL A 2 13.67 -4.17 -12.25
CA VAL A 2 12.97 -2.90 -12.04
C VAL A 2 11.56 -3.01 -12.62
N THR A 3 10.54 -2.78 -11.82
CA THR A 3 9.13 -2.87 -12.23
C THR A 3 8.47 -1.51 -12.05
N ARG A 4 7.72 -1.03 -13.05
CA ARG A 4 6.95 0.21 -12.93
C ARG A 4 5.72 0.02 -12.07
N LEU A 5 5.34 1.06 -11.35
CA LEU A 5 4.05 1.11 -10.69
C LEU A 5 2.93 1.02 -11.73
N SER A 6 1.84 0.35 -11.37
CA SER A 6 0.62 0.42 -12.18
C SER A 6 0.08 1.86 -12.25
N ALA A 7 -0.86 2.13 -13.14
CA ALA A 7 -1.49 3.45 -13.23
C ALA A 7 -2.24 3.80 -11.94
N SER A 8 -2.95 2.83 -11.35
CA SER A 8 -3.65 2.99 -10.07
C SER A 8 -2.69 3.26 -8.92
N ASP A 9 -1.61 2.47 -8.80
CA ASP A 9 -0.63 2.61 -7.72
C ASP A 9 0.08 3.96 -7.79
N SER A 10 0.44 4.40 -9.00
CA SER A 10 1.01 5.72 -9.24
C SER A 10 0.04 6.84 -8.82
N SER A 11 -1.25 6.67 -9.12
CA SER A 11 -2.29 7.62 -8.71
C SER A 11 -2.38 7.73 -7.18
N PHE A 12 -2.36 6.62 -6.45
CA PHE A 12 -2.34 6.63 -4.98
C PHE A 12 -1.07 7.29 -4.45
N TYR A 13 0.09 6.96 -5.01
CA TYR A 13 1.37 7.50 -4.59
C TYR A 13 1.46 9.03 -4.72
N PHE A 14 0.98 9.58 -5.86
CA PHE A 14 1.03 11.02 -6.11
C PHE A 14 -0.10 11.81 -5.45
N ARG A 15 -1.26 11.21 -5.23
CA ARG A 15 -2.39 11.88 -4.55
C ARG A 15 -2.21 12.00 -3.05
N GLU A 16 -1.31 11.20 -2.47
CA GLU A 16 -1.08 11.26 -1.04
C GLU A 16 -0.54 12.62 -0.62
N ASN A 17 -1.21 13.20 0.35
CA ASN A 17 -0.80 14.40 1.05
C ASN A 17 -1.20 14.30 2.54
N THR A 18 -0.84 15.29 3.33
CA THR A 18 -1.10 15.28 4.78
C THR A 18 -2.59 15.26 5.15
N ALA A 19 -3.47 15.75 4.28
CA ALA A 19 -4.92 15.72 4.47
C ALA A 19 -5.55 14.42 3.93
N THR A 20 -4.92 13.81 2.93
CA THR A 20 -5.42 12.61 2.26
C THR A 20 -4.34 11.52 2.26
N PRO A 21 -4.13 10.85 3.40
CA PRO A 21 -3.18 9.73 3.47
C PRO A 21 -3.70 8.55 2.67
N MET A 22 -2.82 7.93 1.91
CA MET A 22 -3.12 6.78 1.04
C MET A 22 -2.52 5.50 1.62
N TYR A 23 -2.89 5.15 2.85
CA TYR A 23 -2.49 3.90 3.48
C TYR A 23 -3.68 3.10 3.98
N VAL A 24 -3.47 1.80 4.14
CA VAL A 24 -4.36 0.86 4.81
C VAL A 24 -3.73 0.50 6.15
N GLY A 25 -4.51 0.60 7.22
CA GLY A 25 -4.12 0.16 8.56
C GLY A 25 -4.87 -1.11 8.94
N SER A 26 -4.20 -2.03 9.61
CA SER A 26 -4.80 -3.22 10.22
C SER A 26 -4.38 -3.31 11.69
N LEU A 27 -5.34 -3.59 12.55
CA LEU A 27 -5.12 -3.78 13.98
C LEU A 27 -5.54 -5.20 14.36
N LEU A 28 -4.56 -6.01 14.75
CA LEU A 28 -4.76 -7.35 15.26
C LEU A 28 -4.57 -7.35 16.78
N ILE A 29 -5.59 -7.72 17.52
CA ILE A 29 -5.55 -7.82 18.99
C ILE A 29 -5.54 -9.30 19.34
N LEU A 30 -4.49 -9.74 20.03
CA LEU A 30 -4.25 -11.12 20.37
C LEU A 30 -4.28 -11.32 21.88
N ARG A 31 -4.77 -12.48 22.33
CA ARG A 31 -4.48 -12.95 23.69
C ARG A 31 -3.01 -13.33 23.75
N LYS A 32 -2.28 -12.80 24.72
CA LYS A 32 -0.86 -13.09 24.89
C LYS A 32 -0.64 -14.59 25.05
N PRO A 33 0.14 -15.24 24.19
CA PRO A 33 0.40 -16.67 24.31
C PRO A 33 1.16 -17.01 25.61
N ARG A 34 1.14 -18.26 26.05
CA ARG A 34 1.78 -18.70 27.31
C ARG A 34 3.29 -18.38 27.38
N GLY A 35 3.99 -18.42 26.26
CA GLY A 35 5.42 -18.04 26.14
C GLY A 35 5.65 -16.52 25.92
N GLY A 36 4.59 -15.72 25.81
CA GLY A 36 4.67 -14.33 25.39
C GLY A 36 4.82 -14.20 23.86
N LEU A 37 4.52 -13.02 23.34
CA LEU A 37 4.93 -12.61 22.01
C LEU A 37 5.96 -11.50 22.22
N SER A 38 7.23 -11.82 22.03
CA SER A 38 8.31 -10.83 22.15
C SER A 38 8.50 -10.09 20.84
N TYR A 39 9.16 -8.94 20.94
CA TYR A 39 9.58 -8.18 19.76
C TYR A 39 10.51 -9.00 18.86
N ASP A 40 11.48 -9.71 19.46
CA ASP A 40 12.44 -10.53 18.73
C ASP A 40 11.75 -11.66 17.97
N THR A 41 10.78 -12.33 18.60
CA THR A 41 9.98 -13.38 17.95
C THR A 41 9.19 -12.81 16.76
N LEU A 42 8.60 -11.61 16.90
CA LEU A 42 7.89 -10.97 15.79
C LEU A 42 8.86 -10.61 14.66
N LEU A 43 10.01 -10.02 15.01
CA LEU A 43 11.04 -9.63 14.06
C LEU A 43 11.52 -10.84 13.24
N GLU A 44 11.94 -11.91 13.92
CA GLU A 44 12.37 -13.17 13.28
C GLU A 44 11.26 -13.76 12.39
N THR A 45 10.01 -13.77 12.88
CA THR A 45 8.88 -14.29 12.12
C THR A 45 8.69 -13.53 10.80
N VAL A 46 8.74 -12.21 10.84
CA VAL A 46 8.57 -11.38 9.63
C VAL A 46 9.78 -11.53 8.72
N GLU A 47 11.00 -11.52 9.26
CA GLU A 47 12.23 -11.66 8.50
C GLU A 47 12.26 -12.95 7.68
N HIS A 48 11.89 -14.07 8.27
CA HIS A 48 11.80 -15.36 7.59
C HIS A 48 10.72 -15.41 6.49
N ARG A 49 9.76 -14.50 6.51
CA ARG A 49 8.64 -14.47 5.55
C ARG A 49 8.78 -13.40 4.48
N LEU A 50 9.67 -12.45 4.66
CA LEU A 50 9.95 -11.40 3.65
C LEU A 50 10.26 -11.95 2.26
N PRO A 51 10.94 -13.12 2.07
CA PRO A 51 11.16 -13.71 0.76
C PRO A 51 9.89 -13.96 -0.04
N GLN A 52 8.76 -14.21 0.62
CA GLN A 52 7.47 -14.44 -0.02
C GLN A 52 6.83 -13.16 -0.55
N VAL A 53 7.25 -12.02 0.00
CA VAL A 53 6.72 -10.69 -0.33
C VAL A 53 7.85 -9.73 -0.68
N PRO A 54 8.61 -9.98 -1.76
CA PRO A 54 9.84 -9.23 -2.07
C PRO A 54 9.58 -7.73 -2.23
N ARG A 55 8.34 -7.32 -2.56
CA ARG A 55 7.93 -5.92 -2.66
C ARG A 55 8.09 -5.15 -1.35
N TYR A 56 8.09 -5.83 -0.20
CA TYR A 56 8.28 -5.22 1.11
C TYR A 56 9.73 -4.80 1.41
N ARG A 57 10.68 -5.21 0.54
CA ARG A 57 12.08 -4.73 0.55
C ARG A 57 12.36 -3.71 -0.54
N GLN A 58 11.31 -3.27 -1.24
CA GLN A 58 11.43 -2.32 -2.34
C GLN A 58 10.85 -0.96 -1.97
N LYS A 59 11.53 0.09 -2.43
CA LYS A 59 11.05 1.48 -2.34
C LYS A 59 10.64 2.01 -3.70
N VAL A 60 9.89 3.09 -3.70
CA VAL A 60 9.46 3.78 -4.92
C VAL A 60 10.50 4.81 -5.33
N ARG A 61 10.95 4.72 -6.58
CA ARG A 61 11.79 5.74 -7.20
C ARG A 61 11.00 6.50 -8.26
N GLU A 62 10.91 7.81 -8.08
CA GLU A 62 10.30 8.70 -9.08
C GLU A 62 11.24 8.86 -10.27
N VAL A 63 10.66 8.94 -11.47
CA VAL A 63 11.39 9.30 -12.68
C VAL A 63 11.43 10.82 -12.78
N THR A 64 12.61 11.37 -13.06
CA THR A 64 12.86 12.81 -13.11
C THR A 64 11.81 13.52 -13.96
N MET A 65 11.32 14.65 -13.47
CA MET A 65 10.30 15.51 -14.10
C MET A 65 8.93 14.86 -14.35
N GLY A 66 8.64 13.72 -13.71
CA GLY A 66 7.34 13.05 -13.91
C GLY A 66 7.10 12.50 -15.32
N LEU A 67 8.17 12.33 -16.12
CA LEU A 67 8.09 11.87 -17.51
C LEU A 67 7.57 10.44 -17.66
N ALA A 68 7.61 9.67 -16.59
CA ALA A 68 7.04 8.32 -16.56
C ALA A 68 6.56 7.97 -15.14
N ARG A 69 5.77 6.89 -15.08
CA ARG A 69 5.35 6.32 -13.79
C ARG A 69 6.57 5.90 -12.97
N PRO A 70 6.52 6.05 -11.64
CA PRO A 70 7.57 5.61 -10.75
C PRO A 70 7.88 4.12 -10.91
N VAL A 71 9.03 3.73 -10.43
CA VAL A 71 9.50 2.33 -10.44
C VAL A 71 9.73 1.81 -9.03
N TRP A 72 9.53 0.51 -8.85
CA TRP A 72 9.98 -0.22 -7.67
C TRP A 72 11.45 -0.59 -7.84
N ILE A 73 12.26 -0.26 -6.85
CA ILE A 73 13.67 -0.62 -6.76
C ILE A 73 13.94 -1.25 -5.42
N ASP A 74 14.89 -2.17 -5.35
CA ASP A 74 15.32 -2.75 -4.09
C ASP A 74 15.95 -1.67 -3.21
N ASP A 75 15.56 -1.62 -1.93
CA ASP A 75 16.16 -0.72 -0.98
C ASP A 75 17.45 -1.34 -0.43
N ARG A 76 18.60 -0.82 -0.86
CA ARG A 76 19.92 -1.35 -0.48
C ARG A 76 20.23 -1.15 1.00
N ASP A 77 19.59 -0.16 1.60
CA ASP A 77 19.73 0.19 3.00
C ASP A 77 18.53 -0.32 3.83
N PHE A 78 17.88 -1.40 3.34
CA PHE A 78 16.73 -1.98 4.01
C PHE A 78 17.13 -2.44 5.42
N ASP A 79 16.44 -1.89 6.39
CA ASP A 79 16.57 -2.24 7.80
C ASP A 79 15.19 -2.63 8.35
N ILE A 80 15.02 -3.90 8.65
CA ILE A 80 13.75 -4.43 9.16
C ILE A 80 13.36 -3.77 10.50
N THR A 81 14.34 -3.36 11.31
CA THR A 81 14.09 -2.75 12.62
C THR A 81 13.52 -1.35 12.51
N TYR A 82 13.73 -0.67 11.37
CA TYR A 82 13.05 0.57 11.04
C TYR A 82 11.55 0.34 10.82
N HIS A 83 11.21 -0.77 10.20
CA HIS A 83 9.83 -1.10 9.81
C HIS A 83 9.03 -1.74 10.94
N ILE A 84 9.67 -2.55 11.80
CA ILE A 84 9.03 -3.21 12.94
C ILE A 84 9.46 -2.51 14.22
N ARG A 85 8.50 -1.92 14.90
CA ARG A 85 8.76 -1.08 16.08
C ARG A 85 7.98 -1.57 17.29
N ARG A 86 8.49 -1.25 18.47
CA ARG A 86 7.79 -1.50 19.73
C ARG A 86 7.06 -0.24 20.19
N SER A 87 5.91 -0.43 20.78
CA SER A 87 5.19 0.59 21.54
C SER A 87 4.54 -0.06 22.75
N ALA A 88 4.32 0.70 23.80
CA ALA A 88 3.67 0.22 24.99
C ALA A 88 2.59 1.20 25.45
N LEU A 89 1.49 0.67 25.99
CA LEU A 89 0.46 1.47 26.63
C LEU A 89 0.82 1.70 28.09
N PRO A 90 0.55 2.89 28.63
CA PRO A 90 0.62 3.11 30.06
C PRO A 90 -0.49 2.35 30.78
N SER A 91 -0.32 2.06 32.07
CA SER A 91 -1.39 1.48 32.89
C SER A 91 -2.63 2.38 32.85
N PRO A 92 -3.83 1.83 32.74
CA PRO A 92 -4.23 0.42 32.82
C PRO A 92 -4.20 -0.35 31.48
N GLY A 93 -3.75 0.21 30.37
CA GLY A 93 -3.69 -0.47 29.07
C GLY A 93 -5.09 -0.70 28.45
N SER A 94 -5.96 0.31 28.56
CA SER A 94 -7.34 0.24 28.09
C SER A 94 -7.46 0.26 26.56
N ASP A 95 -8.61 -0.19 26.05
CA ASP A 95 -8.91 -0.13 24.63
C ASP A 95 -8.92 1.33 24.11
N ALA A 96 -9.37 2.30 24.93
CA ALA A 96 -9.32 3.72 24.59
C ALA A 96 -7.89 4.21 24.38
N GLN A 97 -6.94 3.80 25.23
CA GLN A 97 -5.52 4.13 25.06
C GLN A 97 -4.93 3.49 23.80
N LEU A 98 -5.34 2.26 23.49
CA LEU A 98 -4.95 1.59 22.24
C LEU A 98 -5.46 2.38 21.03
N HIS A 99 -6.74 2.77 21.02
CA HIS A 99 -7.33 3.53 19.92
C HIS A 99 -6.66 4.89 19.72
N GLU A 100 -6.30 5.56 20.80
CA GLU A 100 -5.56 6.83 20.75
C GLU A 100 -4.16 6.63 20.16
N LEU A 101 -3.45 5.58 20.58
CA LEU A 101 -2.15 5.23 20.01
C LEU A 101 -2.26 4.95 18.50
N VAL A 102 -3.22 4.13 18.09
CA VAL A 102 -3.46 3.78 16.68
C VAL A 102 -3.79 5.04 15.86
N ALA A 103 -4.65 5.93 16.38
CA ALA A 103 -4.97 7.20 15.74
C ALA A 103 -3.71 8.07 15.53
N ARG A 104 -2.85 8.15 16.55
CA ARG A 104 -1.58 8.89 16.49
C ARG A 104 -0.61 8.30 15.49
N LEU A 105 -0.43 6.97 15.46
CA LEU A 105 0.43 6.28 14.51
C LEU A 105 -0.12 6.41 13.08
N GLY A 106 -1.43 6.27 12.92
CA GLY A 106 -2.12 6.46 11.66
C GLY A 106 -2.06 7.90 11.13
N SER A 107 -1.91 8.90 11.98
CA SER A 107 -1.81 10.30 11.56
C SER A 107 -0.45 10.65 10.93
N ARG A 108 0.58 9.83 11.14
CA ARG A 108 1.91 10.08 10.58
C ARG A 108 1.99 9.54 9.17
N PRO A 109 2.54 10.29 8.21
CA PRO A 109 2.81 9.75 6.87
C PRO A 109 3.87 8.66 6.93
N LEU A 110 3.86 7.76 5.94
CA LEU A 110 4.95 6.83 5.68
C LEU A 110 6.12 7.58 5.05
N ASP A 111 7.35 7.16 5.35
CA ASP A 111 8.55 7.69 4.73
C ASP A 111 8.69 7.15 3.30
N LYS A 112 8.52 8.03 2.30
CA LYS A 112 8.60 7.66 0.87
C LYS A 112 10.02 7.33 0.39
N SER A 113 11.05 7.61 1.19
CA SER A 113 12.43 7.22 0.87
C SER A 113 12.73 5.74 1.17
N ARG A 114 11.80 5.04 1.81
CA ARG A 114 11.91 3.65 2.26
C ARG A 114 10.77 2.79 1.73
N PRO A 115 10.79 1.46 1.92
CA PRO A 115 9.62 0.61 1.68
C PRO A 115 8.40 1.11 2.42
N LEU A 116 7.26 1.13 1.74
CA LEU A 116 6.06 1.88 2.13
C LEU A 116 5.19 1.12 3.14
N TRP A 117 5.78 0.68 4.25
CA TRP A 117 5.06 -0.03 5.32
C TRP A 117 5.72 0.15 6.68
N GLU A 118 4.93 0.01 7.73
CA GLU A 118 5.36 -0.01 9.13
C GLU A 118 4.51 -1.00 9.93
N MET A 119 5.10 -1.60 10.95
CA MET A 119 4.45 -2.53 11.88
C MET A 119 4.81 -2.15 13.31
N TYR A 120 3.85 -2.22 14.21
CA TYR A 120 4.05 -1.91 15.63
C TYR A 120 3.57 -3.05 16.49
N LEU A 121 4.45 -3.61 17.30
CA LEU A 121 4.08 -4.44 18.43
C LEU A 121 3.67 -3.52 19.58
N VAL A 122 2.43 -3.62 20.01
CA VAL A 122 1.90 -2.82 21.12
C VAL A 122 1.71 -3.71 22.33
N GLU A 123 2.48 -3.40 23.37
CA GLU A 123 2.48 -4.11 24.64
C GLU A 123 1.71 -3.31 25.71
N GLY A 124 1.51 -3.91 26.89
CA GLY A 124 0.88 -3.23 28.00
C GLY A 124 -0.66 -3.19 27.95
N LEU A 125 -1.29 -3.93 27.04
CA LEU A 125 -2.75 -4.02 27.00
C LEU A 125 -3.28 -4.77 28.22
N SER A 126 -4.41 -4.29 28.74
CA SER A 126 -5.16 -4.98 29.79
C SER A 126 -5.63 -6.37 29.35
N LYS A 127 -6.07 -7.20 30.31
CA LYS A 127 -6.62 -8.53 30.09
C LYS A 127 -5.64 -9.51 29.38
N ASN A 128 -4.35 -9.37 29.67
CA ASN A 128 -3.28 -10.20 29.10
C ASN A 128 -3.32 -10.26 27.55
N ARG A 129 -3.44 -9.10 26.92
CA ARG A 129 -3.46 -8.94 25.46
C ARG A 129 -2.20 -8.26 24.95
N VAL A 130 -1.97 -8.42 23.67
CA VAL A 130 -0.96 -7.72 22.88
C VAL A 130 -1.60 -7.35 21.55
N ALA A 131 -1.15 -6.27 20.93
CA ALA A 131 -1.67 -5.90 19.62
C ALA A 131 -0.54 -5.72 18.61
N ILE A 132 -0.86 -6.01 17.35
CA ILE A 132 -0.01 -5.71 16.20
C ILE A 132 -0.79 -4.72 15.33
N TYR A 133 -0.24 -3.54 15.16
CA TYR A 133 -0.76 -2.54 14.23
C TYR A 133 0.14 -2.49 13.00
N THR A 134 -0.43 -2.70 11.83
CA THR A 134 0.28 -2.59 10.55
C THR A 134 -0.26 -1.43 9.75
N LYS A 135 0.60 -0.83 8.96
CA LYS A 135 0.28 0.30 8.10
C LYS A 135 1.04 0.14 6.79
N SER A 136 0.34 0.14 5.69
CA SER A 136 0.91 -0.05 4.35
C SER A 136 0.28 0.92 3.37
N HIS A 137 1.10 1.50 2.50
CA HIS A 137 0.60 2.41 1.46
C HIS A 137 -0.24 1.65 0.43
N GLN A 138 -1.30 2.27 -0.08
CA GLN A 138 -2.17 1.64 -1.07
C GLN A 138 -1.45 1.23 -2.36
N ALA A 139 -0.38 1.94 -2.74
CA ALA A 139 0.44 1.55 -3.87
C ALA A 139 1.20 0.22 -3.64
N LEU A 140 1.49 -0.14 -2.39
CA LEU A 140 2.14 -1.41 -2.04
C LEU A 140 1.13 -2.56 -1.97
N VAL A 141 -0.07 -2.29 -1.44
CA VAL A 141 -1.11 -3.29 -1.14
C VAL A 141 -2.32 -3.07 -2.06
N ASN A 142 -2.18 -3.34 -3.33
CA ASN A 142 -3.26 -3.19 -4.29
C ASN A 142 -4.36 -4.24 -4.07
N GLY A 143 -5.43 -3.86 -3.39
CA GLY A 143 -6.69 -4.63 -3.25
C GLY A 143 -6.57 -6.02 -2.61
N MET A 144 -5.96 -6.97 -3.26
CA MET A 144 -5.76 -8.34 -2.76
C MET A 144 -4.53 -8.52 -1.87
N THR A 145 -3.52 -7.67 -2.02
CA THR A 145 -2.25 -7.77 -1.30
C THR A 145 -2.35 -7.35 0.18
N ALA A 146 -3.41 -6.63 0.56
CA ALA A 146 -3.68 -6.32 1.97
C ALA A 146 -3.91 -7.60 2.80
N VAL A 147 -4.43 -8.66 2.17
CA VAL A 147 -4.59 -9.99 2.77
C VAL A 147 -3.23 -10.67 2.95
N GLU A 148 -2.26 -10.40 2.09
CA GLU A 148 -0.92 -11.01 2.16
C GLU A 148 -0.14 -10.56 3.39
N LEU A 149 -0.33 -9.32 3.88
CA LEU A 149 0.30 -8.87 5.11
C LEU A 149 -0.22 -9.64 6.33
N GLY A 150 -1.50 -9.97 6.35
CA GLY A 150 -2.08 -10.87 7.34
C GLY A 150 -1.43 -12.26 7.31
N HIS A 151 -1.14 -12.77 6.12
CA HIS A 151 -0.48 -14.06 5.94
C HIS A 151 1.01 -14.02 6.32
N VAL A 152 1.68 -12.88 6.22
CA VAL A 152 3.07 -12.69 6.68
C VAL A 152 3.15 -12.77 8.21
N ILE A 153 2.08 -12.44 8.91
CA ILE A 153 2.06 -12.40 10.39
C ILE A 153 1.40 -13.64 10.97
N ALA A 154 0.36 -14.17 10.33
CA ALA A 154 -0.47 -15.24 10.86
C ALA A 154 -0.51 -16.44 9.91
N ASP A 155 -0.22 -17.61 10.46
CA ASP A 155 -0.40 -18.87 9.73
C ASP A 155 -1.87 -19.29 9.75
N ARG A 156 -2.35 -19.82 8.62
CA ARG A 156 -3.65 -20.49 8.54
C ARG A 156 -3.69 -21.82 9.32
N THR A 157 -2.52 -22.37 9.59
CA THR A 157 -2.37 -23.66 10.28
C THR A 157 -1.31 -23.55 11.37
N GLN A 158 -1.38 -24.42 12.38
CA GLN A 158 -0.38 -24.48 13.46
C GLN A 158 0.98 -25.05 13.00
N ARG A 159 1.09 -25.53 11.77
CA ARG A 159 2.37 -25.96 11.19
C ARG A 159 3.10 -24.75 10.67
N GLN A 160 4.24 -24.43 11.27
CA GLN A 160 5.15 -23.43 10.72
C GLN A 160 5.70 -23.94 9.38
N PRO A 161 5.55 -23.20 8.29
CA PRO A 161 6.22 -23.53 7.05
C PRO A 161 7.73 -23.43 7.26
N VAL A 162 8.46 -24.45 6.81
CA VAL A 162 9.94 -24.41 6.81
C VAL A 162 10.37 -23.58 5.60
N PHE A 163 10.95 -22.42 5.87
CA PHE A 163 11.55 -21.59 4.83
C PHE A 163 13.04 -21.89 4.74
N GLY A 164 13.57 -21.91 3.51
CA GLY A 164 15.01 -21.99 3.27
C GLY A 164 15.72 -20.70 3.68
N GLU A 165 17.05 -20.74 3.75
CA GLU A 165 17.86 -19.54 3.95
C GLU A 165 17.60 -18.53 2.83
N ASP A 166 17.27 -17.30 3.20
CA ASP A 166 17.05 -16.22 2.25
C ASP A 166 18.35 -15.44 2.03
N ILE A 167 19.02 -15.73 0.93
CA ILE A 167 20.17 -14.94 0.48
C ILE A 167 19.64 -13.81 -0.41
N TRP A 168 19.07 -12.78 0.21
CA TRP A 168 18.61 -11.63 -0.53
C TRP A 168 19.78 -10.69 -0.88
N ILE A 169 20.02 -10.50 -2.17
CA ILE A 169 21.01 -9.57 -2.69
C ILE A 169 20.26 -8.45 -3.42
N PRO A 170 20.30 -7.20 -2.91
CA PRO A 170 19.61 -6.10 -3.56
C PRO A 170 20.15 -5.84 -4.96
N GLY A 171 19.26 -5.70 -5.92
CA GLY A 171 19.60 -5.38 -7.29
C GLY A 171 20.30 -4.03 -7.42
N ARG A 172 21.05 -3.84 -8.50
CA ARG A 172 21.68 -2.55 -8.78
C ARG A 172 20.62 -1.51 -9.08
N GLU A 173 20.71 -0.36 -8.40
CA GLU A 173 19.83 0.77 -8.64
C GLU A 173 20.03 1.31 -10.07
N PRO A 174 18.95 1.46 -10.87
CA PRO A 174 19.06 1.99 -12.21
C PRO A 174 19.46 3.46 -12.19
N GLY A 175 20.43 3.84 -13.01
CA GLY A 175 20.79 5.24 -13.20
C GLY A 175 19.66 6.04 -13.86
N THR A 176 19.68 7.36 -13.70
CA THR A 176 18.67 8.28 -14.25
C THR A 176 18.50 8.10 -15.77
N ALA A 177 19.60 7.89 -16.50
CA ALA A 177 19.57 7.64 -17.94
C ALA A 177 18.82 6.35 -18.31
N ALA A 178 19.01 5.26 -17.54
CA ALA A 178 18.30 4.01 -17.76
C ALA A 178 16.79 4.14 -17.46
N LEU A 179 16.43 4.92 -16.44
CA LEU A 179 15.03 5.21 -16.11
C LEU A 179 14.35 6.03 -17.21
N LEU A 180 15.06 7.02 -17.79
CA LEU A 180 14.56 7.82 -18.89
C LEU A 180 14.46 7.01 -20.19
N ALA A 181 15.46 6.19 -20.51
CA ALA A 181 15.40 5.30 -21.68
C ALA A 181 14.23 4.31 -21.59
N GLY A 182 14.00 3.72 -20.42
CA GLY A 182 12.83 2.91 -20.16
C GLY A 182 11.51 3.69 -20.29
N ALA A 183 11.47 4.97 -19.88
CA ALA A 183 10.31 5.83 -20.05
C ALA A 183 9.96 6.08 -21.53
N VAL A 184 10.96 6.35 -22.35
CA VAL A 184 10.81 6.51 -23.82
C VAL A 184 10.35 5.19 -24.45
N GLY A 185 10.92 4.05 -24.04
CA GLY A 185 10.49 2.73 -24.49
C GLY A 185 9.02 2.46 -24.22
N ASP A 186 8.55 2.77 -23.01
CA ASP A 186 7.13 2.62 -22.65
C ASP A 186 6.23 3.60 -23.41
N TRP A 187 6.71 4.80 -23.67
CA TRP A 187 5.97 5.80 -24.44
C TRP A 187 5.82 5.39 -25.92
N VAL A 188 6.84 4.77 -26.49
CA VAL A 188 6.81 4.26 -27.87
C VAL A 188 5.99 2.94 -27.95
N ALA A 189 6.05 2.09 -26.93
CA ALA A 189 5.31 0.81 -26.89
C ALA A 189 3.83 1.01 -26.47
N GLY A 190 3.55 2.00 -25.63
CA GLY A 190 2.22 2.28 -25.09
C GLY A 190 1.14 2.54 -26.15
N PRO A 191 1.39 3.38 -27.19
CA PRO A 191 0.39 3.61 -28.25
C PRO A 191 0.05 2.36 -29.04
N ARG A 192 1.01 1.47 -29.26
CA ARG A 192 0.77 0.24 -30.04
C ARG A 192 -0.10 -0.77 -29.30
N GLN A 193 0.05 -0.91 -27.99
CA GLN A 193 -0.81 -1.77 -27.16
C GLN A 193 -2.19 -1.17 -26.97
N GLN A 194 -2.28 0.15 -26.81
CA GLN A 194 -3.56 0.85 -26.73
C GLN A 194 -4.26 0.89 -28.10
N LEU A 195 -3.53 1.07 -29.21
CA LEU A 195 -4.07 0.98 -30.56
C LEU A 195 -4.48 -0.45 -30.92
N ALA A 196 -3.79 -1.47 -30.45
CA ALA A 196 -4.24 -2.87 -30.66
C ALA A 196 -5.51 -3.17 -29.84
N ALA A 197 -5.62 -2.69 -28.61
CA ALA A 197 -6.85 -2.80 -27.81
C ALA A 197 -8.00 -1.95 -28.38
N VAL A 198 -7.69 -0.76 -28.87
CA VAL A 198 -8.66 0.11 -29.58
C VAL A 198 -8.97 -0.46 -30.96
N GLY A 199 -8.01 -1.01 -31.67
CA GLY A 199 -8.18 -1.66 -32.97
C GLY A 199 -9.09 -2.90 -32.90
N SER A 200 -8.98 -3.73 -31.85
CA SER A 200 -9.90 -4.85 -31.61
C SER A 200 -11.31 -4.37 -31.17
N ALA A 201 -11.38 -3.27 -30.42
CA ALA A 201 -12.64 -2.63 -30.06
C ALA A 201 -13.30 -1.93 -31.28
N ILE A 202 -12.49 -1.31 -32.16
CA ILE A 202 -12.95 -0.66 -33.39
C ILE A 202 -13.42 -1.68 -34.43
N ALA A 203 -12.73 -2.81 -34.57
CA ALA A 203 -13.16 -3.88 -35.47
C ALA A 203 -14.52 -4.47 -35.08
N GLY A 204 -14.88 -4.43 -33.79
CA GLY A 204 -16.22 -4.83 -33.30
C GLY A 204 -17.29 -3.74 -33.42
N VAL A 205 -16.93 -2.47 -33.67
CA VAL A 205 -17.84 -1.31 -33.63
C VAL A 205 -18.09 -0.69 -35.02
N LEU A 206 -17.40 -1.10 -36.08
CA LEU A 206 -17.59 -0.57 -37.43
C LEU A 206 -18.94 -0.85 -38.07
N THR A 207 -19.91 -1.36 -37.29
CA THR A 207 -21.28 -1.63 -37.78
C THR A 207 -22.36 -0.63 -37.32
N SER A 208 -22.04 0.41 -36.53
CA SER A 208 -23.05 1.41 -36.14
C SER A 208 -22.47 2.79 -35.86
N SER A 209 -22.72 3.72 -36.78
CA SER A 209 -22.22 5.12 -36.73
C SER A 209 -22.77 5.96 -35.57
N GLU A 210 -23.91 5.62 -34.99
CA GLU A 210 -24.53 6.39 -33.90
C GLU A 210 -23.83 6.19 -32.54
N GLN A 211 -23.30 5.01 -32.27
CA GLN A 211 -22.58 4.72 -31.01
C GLN A 211 -21.24 5.43 -30.91
N PHE A 212 -20.64 5.79 -32.06
CA PHE A 212 -19.34 6.50 -32.08
C PHE A 212 -19.47 7.96 -31.66
N VAL A 213 -20.57 8.62 -32.07
CA VAL A 213 -20.83 10.01 -31.67
C VAL A 213 -21.14 10.10 -30.19
N GLU A 214 -21.86 9.11 -29.65
CA GLU A 214 -22.21 9.08 -28.23
C GLU A 214 -21.02 8.72 -27.33
N ALA A 215 -20.16 7.78 -27.74
CA ALA A 215 -18.89 7.48 -27.04
C ALA A 215 -17.94 8.70 -27.07
N GLY A 216 -17.84 9.41 -28.20
CA GLY A 216 -17.07 10.64 -28.31
C GLY A 216 -17.60 11.77 -27.42
N ARG A 217 -18.91 11.93 -27.30
CA ARG A 217 -19.55 12.89 -26.38
C ARG A 217 -19.29 12.54 -24.93
N ARG A 218 -19.44 11.28 -24.53
CA ARG A 218 -19.13 10.81 -23.15
C ARG A 218 -17.66 11.02 -22.79
N PHE A 219 -16.74 10.76 -23.72
CA PHE A 219 -15.32 11.02 -23.52
C PHE A 219 -15.00 12.51 -23.38
N ALA A 220 -15.64 13.34 -24.20
CA ALA A 220 -15.51 14.80 -24.13
C ALA A 220 -16.10 15.36 -22.82
N ASP A 221 -17.19 14.80 -22.31
CA ASP A 221 -17.79 15.21 -21.04
C ASP A 221 -16.97 14.78 -19.83
N VAL A 222 -16.42 13.58 -19.85
CA VAL A 222 -15.44 13.12 -18.83
C VAL A 222 -14.19 14.00 -18.88
N ALA A 223 -13.64 14.26 -20.05
CA ALA A 223 -12.47 15.13 -20.21
C ALA A 223 -12.74 16.57 -19.75
N ARG A 224 -13.92 17.14 -20.04
CA ARG A 224 -14.35 18.45 -19.54
C ARG A 224 -14.54 18.44 -18.02
N THR A 225 -15.10 17.39 -17.46
CA THR A 225 -15.32 17.25 -16.01
C THR A 225 -13.97 17.17 -15.27
N VAL A 226 -13.02 16.40 -15.82
CA VAL A 226 -11.65 16.31 -15.30
C VAL A 226 -10.89 17.64 -15.46
N ALA A 227 -11.02 18.31 -16.63
CA ALA A 227 -10.37 19.59 -16.89
C ALA A 227 -10.95 20.74 -16.05
N ARG A 228 -12.21 20.70 -15.69
CA ARG A 228 -12.85 21.72 -14.83
C ARG A 228 -12.53 21.56 -13.34
N GLY A 229 -11.94 20.45 -12.93
CA GLY A 229 -11.48 20.24 -11.53
C GLY A 229 -12.59 20.29 -10.47
N ASN A 230 -13.83 20.46 -10.87
CA ASN A 230 -14.98 20.50 -9.95
C ASN A 230 -15.51 19.09 -9.77
N ALA A 231 -14.96 18.39 -8.77
CA ALA A 231 -15.71 17.28 -8.19
C ALA A 231 -17.07 17.80 -7.70
N PRO A 232 -18.18 17.08 -7.93
CA PRO A 232 -19.47 17.50 -7.42
C PRO A 232 -19.37 17.75 -5.91
N SER A 233 -19.90 18.89 -5.46
CA SER A 233 -19.93 19.22 -4.04
C SER A 233 -20.77 18.18 -3.31
N SER A 234 -20.12 17.36 -2.52
CA SER A 234 -20.76 16.36 -1.67
C SER A 234 -20.36 16.63 -0.24
N PRO A 235 -21.24 16.39 0.76
CA PRO A 235 -20.86 16.45 2.17
C PRO A 235 -19.64 15.55 2.50
N LEU A 236 -19.36 14.54 1.67
CA LEU A 236 -18.21 13.65 1.79
C LEU A 236 -16.92 14.21 1.19
N ASN A 237 -16.99 15.28 0.38
CA ASN A 237 -15.85 15.96 -0.26
C ASN A 237 -15.39 17.18 0.53
N THR A 238 -15.40 17.09 1.86
CA THR A 238 -14.91 18.15 2.74
C THR A 238 -13.41 18.03 2.96
N THR A 239 -12.75 19.16 3.23
CA THR A 239 -11.34 19.17 3.63
C THR A 239 -11.16 18.38 4.92
N VAL A 240 -10.39 17.32 4.89
CA VAL A 240 -10.16 16.45 6.03
C VAL A 240 -8.99 17.00 6.86
N SER A 241 -9.19 17.11 8.19
CA SER A 241 -8.15 17.52 9.13
C SER A 241 -6.98 16.52 9.17
N ARG A 242 -5.80 17.02 9.55
CA ARG A 242 -4.64 16.15 9.84
C ARG A 242 -4.85 15.28 11.08
N ASN A 243 -5.70 15.72 11.99
CA ASN A 243 -5.99 14.97 13.21
C ASN A 243 -6.91 13.80 12.89
N ARG A 244 -6.49 12.62 13.25
CA ARG A 244 -7.26 11.39 13.05
C ARG A 244 -7.81 10.92 14.38
N ARG A 245 -9.03 10.40 14.35
CA ARG A 245 -9.61 9.63 15.45
C ARG A 245 -9.81 8.21 14.95
N PHE A 246 -9.58 7.25 15.82
CA PHE A 246 -9.84 5.85 15.56
C PHE A 246 -10.99 5.41 16.48
N THR A 247 -11.99 4.81 15.89
CA THR A 247 -13.12 4.26 16.63
C THR A 247 -13.40 2.84 16.13
N VAL A 248 -13.88 2.00 17.03
CA VAL A 248 -14.20 0.60 16.74
C VAL A 248 -15.67 0.38 17.06
N ALA A 249 -16.37 -0.30 16.17
CA ALA A 249 -17.67 -0.89 16.40
C ALA A 249 -17.52 -2.41 16.38
N SER A 250 -18.19 -3.08 17.31
CA SER A 250 -18.27 -4.54 17.33
C SER A 250 -19.66 -4.95 16.89
N ALA A 251 -19.73 -5.98 16.07
CA ALA A 251 -20.97 -6.64 15.71
C ALA A 251 -20.75 -8.14 15.89
N ASP A 252 -21.74 -8.82 16.46
CA ASP A 252 -21.75 -10.27 16.46
C ASP A 252 -22.19 -10.74 15.08
N LEU A 253 -21.41 -11.64 14.48
CA LEU A 253 -21.82 -12.36 13.30
C LEU A 253 -22.73 -13.48 13.79
N GLU A 254 -24.03 -13.28 13.66
CA GLU A 254 -24.97 -14.37 13.78
C GLU A 254 -24.78 -15.30 12.57
N ASP A 255 -24.62 -16.59 12.83
CA ASP A 255 -24.40 -17.67 11.87
C ASP A 255 -25.54 -17.82 10.82
#